data_165a8bb23dc25379e8ea071e751f00d6
#
_entry.id   165a8bb23dc25379e8ea071e751f00d6
#
_cell.length_a   1.000
_cell.length_b   1.000
_cell.length_c   1.000
_cell.angle_alpha   90.00
_cell.angle_beta   90.00
_cell.angle_gamma   90.00
#
_symmetry.space_group_name_H-M   'P 1'
#
loop_
_entity.id
_entity.type
_entity.pdbx_description
1 polymer ?
#
loop_
_entity_poly.entity_id
_entity_poly.type
_entity_poly.pdbx_seq_one_letter_code
_entity_poly.pdbx_strand_id
1 'polypeptide(L)'
;MGQTLFDKVWNRHVLYGKLGEPQLLYIDLHLIHEVTSPQAFEGLRLQNRKLRRPDLTFATLDHNVPTIDIFNIKDEIANKQITTLQKNAIDFGVHIFDMGSDEQGIVHMVGPETGLTQPGKTVVCGDSHTATHGAFGAIAFGIGTSEVEHVFATQTLWQTKPKNLKIDINGTLPTGVYAKDIILHLIKTYGVDFGTGYALEFTGETIKNLSMDGRMTICNMAIEGGAKYGIIQPDDITFEYVKGRPFADNFAKSVDKWRELYSDDDAIFDRVIELDVSTLEPQVTWGTNPEMGVNFSEPFPEINDINDQRAYDYMGLEPGQKAEDIDLGYVFLGSCTNARLSDLIEASHIVKGNKVHPNITAIVVPGSRTVKKEAEKLGLDTIFKNAGFEWREPGCSMCLGMNPDQVPEGVHCASTSNRNFEGRQGKGARTHLVSPAMAAAAAIHGKFVDVRKVVV
;
A
#
# COMPACT_ATOMS: atom_id res chain seq x y z
N MET A 1 5.58 -27.50 -20.36
CA MET A 1 6.32 -26.44 -19.64
C MET A 1 5.30 -25.78 -18.72
N GLY A 2 5.51 -25.86 -17.42
CA GLY A 2 4.59 -25.30 -16.43
C GLY A 2 4.50 -23.79 -16.53
N GLN A 3 3.40 -23.24 -16.07
CA GLN A 3 3.11 -21.80 -16.07
C GLN A 3 3.20 -21.26 -14.65
N THR A 4 3.73 -20.04 -14.50
CA THR A 4 3.64 -19.30 -13.24
C THR A 4 2.19 -18.84 -13.01
N LEU A 5 1.85 -18.50 -11.78
CA LEU A 5 0.56 -17.88 -11.45
C LEU A 5 0.33 -16.65 -12.33
N PHE A 6 1.35 -15.79 -12.45
CA PHE A 6 1.28 -14.58 -13.27
C PHE A 6 0.98 -14.94 -14.74
N ASP A 7 1.66 -15.96 -15.31
CA ASP A 7 1.42 -16.39 -16.68
C ASP A 7 -0.01 -16.88 -16.91
N LYS A 8 -0.55 -17.66 -15.97
CA LYS A 8 -1.93 -18.17 -16.04
C LYS A 8 -2.95 -17.04 -16.06
N VAL A 9 -2.81 -16.06 -15.18
CA VAL A 9 -3.71 -14.91 -15.13
C VAL A 9 -3.53 -14.03 -16.37
N TRP A 10 -2.29 -13.72 -16.76
CA TRP A 10 -1.98 -12.93 -17.94
C TRP A 10 -2.59 -13.53 -19.21
N ASN A 11 -2.32 -14.81 -19.48
CA ASN A 11 -2.77 -15.47 -20.70
C ASN A 11 -4.30 -15.56 -20.82
N ARG A 12 -5.04 -15.58 -19.70
CA ARG A 12 -6.51 -15.55 -19.67
C ARG A 12 -7.07 -14.20 -20.10
N HIS A 13 -6.27 -13.11 -20.04
CA HIS A 13 -6.72 -11.73 -20.30
C HIS A 13 -6.18 -11.18 -21.62
N VAL A 14 -5.28 -11.88 -22.31
CA VAL A 14 -4.77 -11.46 -23.62
C VAL A 14 -5.88 -11.57 -24.68
N LEU A 15 -6.25 -10.44 -25.25
CA LEU A 15 -7.21 -10.35 -26.37
C LEU A 15 -6.50 -10.34 -27.73
N TYR A 16 -5.30 -9.74 -27.80
CA TYR A 16 -4.54 -9.58 -29.03
C TYR A 16 -3.04 -9.37 -28.74
N GLY A 17 -2.19 -9.66 -29.72
CA GLY A 17 -0.73 -9.50 -29.63
C GLY A 17 0.00 -10.85 -29.48
N LYS A 18 1.30 -10.83 -29.76
CA LYS A 18 2.17 -12.03 -29.68
C LYS A 18 3.07 -11.95 -28.46
N LEU A 19 3.54 -13.11 -28.01
CA LEU A 19 4.55 -13.18 -26.98
C LEU A 19 5.83 -12.44 -27.43
N GLY A 20 6.40 -11.63 -26.56
CA GLY A 20 7.58 -10.79 -26.84
C GLY A 20 7.25 -9.41 -27.44
N GLU A 21 6.00 -9.16 -27.80
CA GLU A 21 5.47 -7.88 -28.27
C GLU A 21 4.45 -7.33 -27.22
N PRO A 22 4.08 -6.03 -27.29
CA PRO A 22 2.96 -5.54 -26.49
C PRO A 22 1.67 -6.34 -26.79
N GLN A 23 0.96 -6.72 -25.73
CA GLN A 23 -0.29 -7.45 -25.78
C GLN A 23 -1.44 -6.62 -25.25
N LEU A 24 -2.61 -6.72 -25.88
CA LEU A 24 -3.82 -6.05 -25.43
C LEU A 24 -4.50 -6.92 -24.38
N LEU A 25 -4.58 -6.42 -23.16
CA LEU A 25 -5.23 -7.08 -22.04
C LEU A 25 -6.63 -6.56 -21.81
N TYR A 26 -7.58 -7.44 -21.48
CA TYR A 26 -8.86 -7.06 -20.91
C TYR A 26 -8.66 -6.66 -19.44
N ILE A 27 -9.40 -5.65 -18.97
CA ILE A 27 -9.36 -5.16 -17.60
C ILE A 27 -10.67 -5.50 -16.89
N ASP A 28 -10.62 -6.32 -15.83
CA ASP A 28 -11.79 -6.75 -15.08
C ASP A 28 -12.29 -5.71 -14.08
N LEU A 29 -11.39 -4.90 -13.53
CA LEU A 29 -11.70 -3.90 -12.52
C LEU A 29 -10.88 -2.64 -12.73
N HIS A 30 -11.56 -1.51 -12.83
CA HIS A 30 -10.94 -0.20 -12.90
C HIS A 30 -11.31 0.59 -11.65
N LEU A 31 -10.37 0.78 -10.74
CA LEU A 31 -10.53 1.64 -9.58
C LEU A 31 -10.04 3.05 -9.92
N ILE A 32 -10.75 4.07 -9.46
CA ILE A 32 -10.40 5.46 -9.74
C ILE A 32 -10.57 6.35 -8.52
N HIS A 33 -9.85 7.45 -8.50
CA HIS A 33 -9.92 8.46 -7.47
C HIS A 33 -9.84 9.88 -8.04
N GLU A 34 -9.97 10.91 -7.20
CA GLU A 34 -10.15 12.30 -7.61
C GLU A 34 -8.93 12.96 -8.27
N VAL A 35 -7.73 12.39 -8.12
CA VAL A 35 -6.50 13.03 -8.63
C VAL A 35 -6.25 12.73 -10.11
N THR A 36 -6.39 11.47 -10.54
CA THR A 36 -6.01 11.04 -11.90
C THR A 36 -7.18 10.89 -12.87
N SER A 37 -8.42 10.83 -12.37
CA SER A 37 -9.59 10.59 -13.21
C SER A 37 -10.22 11.83 -13.89
N PRO A 38 -10.14 13.07 -13.36
CA PRO A 38 -10.86 14.20 -13.94
C PRO A 38 -10.50 14.47 -15.40
N GLN A 39 -9.20 14.44 -15.74
CA GLN A 39 -8.72 14.67 -17.10
C GLN A 39 -9.13 13.55 -18.06
N ALA A 40 -9.16 12.29 -17.58
CA ALA A 40 -9.59 11.15 -18.37
C ALA A 40 -11.09 11.23 -18.74
N PHE A 41 -11.95 11.66 -17.81
CA PHE A 41 -13.36 11.94 -18.11
C PHE A 41 -13.55 13.09 -19.09
N GLU A 42 -12.74 14.15 -18.95
CA GLU A 42 -12.77 15.26 -19.92
C GLU A 42 -12.36 14.81 -21.33
N GLY A 43 -11.34 13.96 -21.44
CA GLY A 43 -10.95 13.35 -22.72
C GLY A 43 -12.10 12.58 -23.39
N LEU A 44 -12.90 11.82 -22.62
CA LEU A 44 -14.10 11.16 -23.13
C LEU A 44 -15.14 12.17 -23.65
N ARG A 45 -15.39 13.26 -22.90
CA ARG A 45 -16.35 14.32 -23.33
C ARG A 45 -15.91 14.99 -24.63
N LEU A 46 -14.64 15.39 -24.71
CA LEU A 46 -14.09 16.05 -25.93
C LEU A 46 -14.18 15.15 -27.16
N GLN A 47 -14.07 13.84 -27.00
CA GLN A 47 -14.18 12.85 -28.07
C GLN A 47 -15.61 12.35 -28.27
N ASN A 48 -16.59 12.85 -27.51
CA ASN A 48 -17.98 12.39 -27.51
C ASN A 48 -18.09 10.86 -27.29
N ARG A 49 -17.27 10.32 -26.40
CA ARG A 49 -17.24 8.88 -26.04
C ARG A 49 -17.96 8.65 -24.72
N LYS A 50 -18.56 7.47 -24.61
CA LYS A 50 -19.14 6.96 -23.36
C LYS A 50 -18.12 6.12 -22.64
N LEU A 51 -18.26 6.01 -21.30
CA LEU A 51 -17.57 5.00 -20.52
C LEU A 51 -18.01 3.60 -20.97
N ARG A 52 -17.06 2.74 -21.29
CA ARG A 52 -17.33 1.43 -21.89
C ARG A 52 -18.01 0.47 -20.91
N ARG A 53 -17.53 0.42 -19.67
CA ARG A 53 -18.01 -0.49 -18.62
C ARG A 53 -18.12 0.24 -17.29
N PRO A 54 -19.16 1.06 -17.09
CA PRO A 54 -19.37 1.72 -15.80
C PRO A 54 -19.59 0.73 -14.64
N ASP A 55 -20.09 -0.46 -14.93
CA ASP A 55 -20.26 -1.57 -13.98
C ASP A 55 -18.97 -2.23 -13.51
N LEU A 56 -17.84 -1.99 -14.19
CA LEU A 56 -16.49 -2.45 -13.80
C LEU A 56 -15.58 -1.30 -13.35
N THR A 57 -16.13 -0.08 -13.24
CA THR A 57 -15.41 1.11 -12.81
C THR A 57 -15.98 1.60 -11.49
N PHE A 58 -15.11 1.74 -10.47
CA PHE A 58 -15.51 2.14 -9.12
C PHE A 58 -14.64 3.29 -8.64
N ALA A 59 -15.27 4.32 -8.09
CA ALA A 59 -14.61 5.52 -7.61
C ALA A 59 -14.58 5.59 -6.09
N THR A 60 -13.52 6.18 -5.53
CA THR A 60 -13.45 6.60 -4.13
C THR A 60 -12.80 7.97 -4.01
N LEU A 61 -12.97 8.61 -2.86
CA LEU A 61 -12.34 9.88 -2.50
C LEU A 61 -11.38 9.61 -1.33
N ASP A 62 -10.07 9.76 -1.57
CA ASP A 62 -9.07 9.34 -0.59
C ASP A 62 -7.83 10.23 -0.47
N HIS A 63 -7.39 10.88 -1.54
CA HIS A 63 -6.14 11.65 -1.58
C HIS A 63 -6.26 13.07 -1.01
N ASN A 64 -7.29 13.79 -1.45
CA ASN A 64 -7.51 15.21 -1.11
C ASN A 64 -8.47 15.40 0.06
N VAL A 65 -9.02 14.33 0.59
CA VAL A 65 -9.98 14.37 1.68
C VAL A 65 -9.27 14.74 2.98
N PRO A 66 -9.73 15.79 3.70
CA PRO A 66 -9.24 16.09 5.05
C PRO A 66 -9.57 14.95 6.02
N THR A 67 -8.74 14.76 7.02
CA THR A 67 -9.00 13.78 8.10
C THR A 67 -9.63 14.40 9.35
N ILE A 68 -9.79 15.71 9.36
CA ILE A 68 -10.56 16.50 10.33
C ILE A 68 -11.57 17.33 9.56
N ASP A 69 -12.81 17.41 10.06
CA ASP A 69 -13.88 18.21 9.47
C ASP A 69 -14.00 17.98 7.94
N ILE A 70 -14.19 16.72 7.57
CA ILE A 70 -14.07 16.20 6.20
C ILE A 70 -14.91 16.97 5.16
N PHE A 71 -16.02 17.62 5.58
CA PHE A 71 -16.90 18.39 4.69
C PHE A 71 -16.48 19.85 4.52
N ASN A 72 -15.47 20.33 5.24
CA ASN A 72 -15.01 21.72 5.19
C ASN A 72 -13.64 21.81 4.46
N ILE A 73 -13.65 21.56 3.16
CA ILE A 73 -12.44 21.52 2.34
C ILE A 73 -12.02 22.95 2.01
N LYS A 74 -10.94 23.42 2.63
CA LYS A 74 -10.45 24.81 2.46
C LYS A 74 -9.61 25.01 1.22
N ASP A 75 -8.91 23.97 0.76
CA ASP A 75 -8.09 24.03 -0.45
C ASP A 75 -9.01 23.97 -1.70
N GLU A 76 -8.94 25.02 -2.53
CA GLU A 76 -9.80 25.16 -3.71
C GLU A 76 -9.53 24.09 -4.78
N ILE A 77 -8.26 23.65 -4.91
CA ILE A 77 -7.87 22.62 -5.88
C ILE A 77 -8.41 21.27 -5.43
N ALA A 78 -8.18 20.92 -4.16
CA ALA A 78 -8.71 19.70 -3.55
C ALA A 78 -10.24 19.64 -3.66
N ASN A 79 -10.94 20.71 -3.30
CA ASN A 79 -12.39 20.81 -3.40
C ASN A 79 -12.88 20.64 -4.86
N LYS A 80 -12.19 21.27 -5.81
CA LYS A 80 -12.51 21.13 -7.23
C LYS A 80 -12.32 19.69 -7.73
N GLN A 81 -11.26 19.02 -7.34
CA GLN A 81 -11.01 17.63 -7.72
C GLN A 81 -12.07 16.68 -7.15
N ILE A 82 -12.40 16.81 -5.88
CA ILE A 82 -13.45 16.04 -5.20
C ILE A 82 -14.81 16.24 -5.89
N THR A 83 -15.25 17.48 -6.01
CA THR A 83 -16.56 17.80 -6.61
C THR A 83 -16.62 17.41 -8.11
N THR A 84 -15.49 17.47 -8.80
CA THR A 84 -15.41 17.02 -10.21
C THR A 84 -15.58 15.50 -10.31
N LEU A 85 -14.95 14.71 -9.43
CA LEU A 85 -15.14 13.26 -9.44
C LEU A 85 -16.59 12.88 -9.09
N GLN A 86 -17.17 13.51 -8.05
CA GLN A 86 -18.58 13.29 -7.70
C GLN A 86 -19.52 13.55 -8.89
N LYS A 87 -19.33 14.68 -9.58
CA LYS A 87 -20.09 15.01 -10.81
C LYS A 87 -19.86 13.98 -11.91
N ASN A 88 -18.61 13.61 -12.16
CA ASN A 88 -18.26 12.63 -13.19
C ASN A 88 -18.89 11.26 -12.91
N ALA A 89 -18.92 10.83 -11.65
CA ALA A 89 -19.55 9.58 -11.24
C ALA A 89 -21.06 9.56 -11.62
N ILE A 90 -21.75 10.68 -11.38
CA ILE A 90 -23.16 10.84 -11.75
C ILE A 90 -23.31 10.85 -13.30
N ASP A 91 -22.54 11.68 -14.00
CA ASP A 91 -22.66 11.89 -15.45
C ASP A 91 -22.38 10.60 -16.24
N PHE A 92 -21.47 9.74 -15.77
CA PHE A 92 -21.04 8.52 -16.43
C PHE A 92 -21.60 7.23 -15.82
N GLY A 93 -22.41 7.33 -14.77
CA GLY A 93 -23.02 6.17 -14.10
C GLY A 93 -22.01 5.28 -13.36
N VAL A 94 -20.95 5.86 -12.79
CA VAL A 94 -19.93 5.15 -12.00
C VAL A 94 -20.38 5.08 -10.56
N HIS A 95 -20.23 3.89 -9.95
CA HIS A 95 -20.42 3.73 -8.52
C HIS A 95 -19.30 4.46 -7.76
N ILE A 96 -19.65 5.31 -6.81
CA ILE A 96 -18.72 6.04 -5.98
C ILE A 96 -18.91 5.73 -4.49
N PHE A 97 -17.84 5.33 -3.84
CA PHE A 97 -17.72 5.27 -2.38
C PHE A 97 -17.43 6.70 -1.88
N ASP A 98 -18.48 7.48 -1.77
CA ASP A 98 -18.41 8.92 -1.57
C ASP A 98 -17.98 9.27 -0.15
N MET A 99 -17.51 10.50 0.00
CA MET A 99 -17.08 11.07 1.27
C MET A 99 -18.20 11.00 2.32
N GLY A 100 -17.91 10.38 3.46
CA GLY A 100 -18.87 10.17 4.54
C GLY A 100 -19.77 8.94 4.37
N SER A 101 -19.70 8.21 3.24
CA SER A 101 -20.39 6.92 3.12
C SER A 101 -19.73 5.84 4.00
N ASP A 102 -20.47 4.78 4.26
CA ASP A 102 -20.03 3.70 5.15
C ASP A 102 -18.83 2.92 4.59
N GLU A 103 -18.64 2.92 3.29
CA GLU A 103 -17.59 2.21 2.56
C GLU A 103 -16.47 3.13 2.07
N GLN A 104 -16.50 4.44 2.37
CA GLN A 104 -15.42 5.36 2.00
C GLN A 104 -14.09 4.89 2.57
N GLY A 105 -13.04 4.99 1.80
CA GLY A 105 -11.68 4.68 2.23
C GLY A 105 -10.66 4.85 1.13
N ILE A 106 -9.41 4.56 1.47
CA ILE A 106 -8.30 4.53 0.52
C ILE A 106 -8.63 3.49 -0.57
N VAL A 107 -8.39 3.83 -1.82
CA VAL A 107 -8.75 3.00 -2.98
C VAL A 107 -8.28 1.55 -2.86
N HIS A 108 -7.08 1.32 -2.31
CA HIS A 108 -6.50 -0.02 -2.10
C HIS A 108 -7.00 -0.73 -0.83
N MET A 109 -7.88 -0.07 -0.05
CA MET A 109 -8.65 -0.67 1.05
C MET A 109 -10.06 -1.04 0.57
N VAL A 110 -10.71 -0.12 -0.14
CA VAL A 110 -12.08 -0.27 -0.61
C VAL A 110 -12.23 -1.48 -1.55
N GLY A 111 -11.32 -1.66 -2.52
CA GLY A 111 -11.36 -2.79 -3.45
C GLY A 111 -11.39 -4.16 -2.75
N PRO A 112 -10.43 -4.46 -1.84
CA PRO A 112 -10.43 -5.65 -1.00
C PRO A 112 -11.62 -5.77 -0.07
N GLU A 113 -11.93 -4.73 0.71
CA GLU A 113 -12.96 -4.77 1.75
C GLU A 113 -14.38 -4.97 1.21
N THR A 114 -14.64 -4.50 0.00
CA THR A 114 -15.92 -4.67 -0.67
C THR A 114 -16.02 -5.97 -1.48
N GLY A 115 -14.89 -6.70 -1.68
CA GLY A 115 -14.84 -7.91 -2.49
C GLY A 115 -14.81 -7.65 -3.99
N LEU A 116 -14.53 -6.43 -4.43
CA LEU A 116 -14.26 -6.09 -5.83
C LEU A 116 -12.96 -6.76 -6.30
N THR A 117 -11.94 -6.75 -5.45
CA THR A 117 -10.68 -7.48 -5.68
C THR A 117 -10.89 -8.97 -5.46
N GLN A 118 -10.61 -9.77 -6.48
CA GLN A 118 -10.80 -11.22 -6.44
C GLN A 118 -9.65 -11.92 -7.18
N PRO A 119 -9.35 -13.18 -6.80
CA PRO A 119 -8.33 -13.99 -7.47
C PRO A 119 -8.53 -14.08 -8.99
N GLY A 120 -7.42 -13.96 -9.72
CA GLY A 120 -7.38 -14.13 -11.16
C GLY A 120 -7.92 -12.96 -11.98
N LYS A 121 -8.28 -11.83 -11.37
CA LYS A 121 -8.69 -10.59 -12.07
C LYS A 121 -7.49 -9.75 -12.51
N THR A 122 -7.71 -8.91 -13.49
CA THR A 122 -6.86 -7.77 -13.83
C THR A 122 -7.45 -6.50 -13.19
N VAL A 123 -6.63 -5.77 -12.42
CA VAL A 123 -7.03 -4.58 -11.66
C VAL A 123 -6.14 -3.41 -12.02
N VAL A 124 -6.70 -2.28 -12.40
CA VAL A 124 -5.94 -1.06 -12.66
C VAL A 124 -6.48 0.13 -11.88
N CYS A 125 -5.61 1.06 -11.56
CA CYS A 125 -5.94 2.34 -10.92
C CYS A 125 -4.90 3.38 -11.30
N GLY A 126 -5.26 4.64 -11.27
CA GLY A 126 -4.35 5.77 -11.45
C GLY A 126 -3.41 6.02 -10.25
N ASP A 127 -3.10 5.00 -9.47
CA ASP A 127 -2.21 5.02 -8.31
C ASP A 127 -1.16 3.91 -8.39
N SER A 128 0.09 4.22 -8.05
CA SER A 128 1.22 3.30 -8.16
C SER A 128 1.14 2.09 -7.22
N HIS A 129 0.42 2.20 -6.08
CA HIS A 129 0.28 1.11 -5.11
C HIS A 129 -0.85 0.11 -5.44
N THR A 130 -1.37 0.15 -6.67
CA THR A 130 -2.37 -0.81 -7.18
C THR A 130 -1.88 -2.26 -7.09
N ALA A 131 -0.57 -2.50 -7.06
CA ALA A 131 0.02 -3.82 -6.82
C ALA A 131 -0.47 -4.47 -5.51
N THR A 132 -1.00 -3.70 -4.55
CA THR A 132 -1.65 -4.21 -3.31
C THR A 132 -2.65 -5.34 -3.60
N HIS A 133 -3.43 -5.20 -4.67
CA HIS A 133 -4.46 -6.17 -5.05
C HIS A 133 -3.89 -7.52 -5.51
N GLY A 134 -2.59 -7.57 -5.84
CA GLY A 134 -1.90 -8.81 -6.17
C GLY A 134 -1.80 -9.80 -5.00
N ALA A 135 -1.98 -9.34 -3.77
CA ALA A 135 -2.11 -10.19 -2.58
C ALA A 135 -3.24 -11.22 -2.68
N PHE A 136 -4.19 -11.00 -3.57
CA PHE A 136 -5.33 -11.89 -3.87
C PHE A 136 -5.07 -12.82 -5.06
N GLY A 137 -3.88 -12.82 -5.65
CA GLY A 137 -3.63 -13.55 -6.90
C GLY A 137 -4.22 -12.86 -8.13
N ALA A 138 -4.41 -11.54 -8.07
CA ALA A 138 -4.80 -10.70 -9.21
C ALA A 138 -3.57 -10.10 -9.88
N ILE A 139 -3.64 -9.83 -11.18
CA ILE A 139 -2.68 -8.96 -11.85
C ILE A 139 -3.13 -7.51 -11.66
N ALA A 140 -2.42 -6.79 -10.81
CA ALA A 140 -2.81 -5.45 -10.41
C ALA A 140 -1.66 -4.46 -10.57
N PHE A 141 -1.92 -3.29 -11.17
CA PHE A 141 -0.88 -2.32 -11.45
C PHE A 141 -1.39 -0.90 -11.66
N GLY A 142 -0.52 0.05 -11.32
CA GLY A 142 -0.77 1.48 -11.53
C GLY A 142 -0.67 1.88 -13.00
N ILE A 143 -1.52 2.83 -13.41
CA ILE A 143 -1.57 3.37 -14.78
C ILE A 143 -1.59 4.90 -14.79
N GLY A 144 -1.09 5.50 -15.85
CA GLY A 144 -1.11 6.95 -16.05
C GLY A 144 -2.48 7.47 -16.50
N THR A 145 -2.70 8.77 -16.38
CA THR A 145 -3.98 9.43 -16.73
C THR A 145 -4.45 9.14 -18.16
N SER A 146 -3.55 9.10 -19.13
CA SER A 146 -3.90 8.75 -20.52
C SER A 146 -4.34 7.28 -20.67
N GLU A 147 -3.74 6.39 -19.87
CA GLU A 147 -4.15 4.98 -19.81
C GLU A 147 -5.51 4.83 -19.11
N VAL A 148 -5.81 5.65 -18.07
CA VAL A 148 -7.15 5.72 -17.45
C VAL A 148 -8.21 6.06 -18.51
N GLU A 149 -7.98 7.08 -19.35
CA GLU A 149 -8.87 7.44 -20.45
C GLU A 149 -9.04 6.28 -21.44
N HIS A 150 -7.94 5.60 -21.79
CA HIS A 150 -7.98 4.45 -22.69
C HIS A 150 -8.84 3.31 -22.13
N VAL A 151 -8.65 2.96 -20.85
CA VAL A 151 -9.47 1.94 -20.17
C VAL A 151 -10.93 2.36 -20.08
N PHE A 152 -11.22 3.62 -19.81
CA PHE A 152 -12.59 4.16 -19.85
C PHE A 152 -13.27 3.92 -21.20
N ALA A 153 -12.55 4.17 -22.28
CA ALA A 153 -13.09 4.06 -23.63
C ALA A 153 -13.22 2.61 -24.13
N THR A 154 -12.35 1.69 -23.69
CA THR A 154 -12.18 0.37 -24.32
C THR A 154 -12.31 -0.81 -23.38
N GLN A 155 -12.10 -0.62 -22.09
CA GLN A 155 -11.94 -1.66 -21.05
C GLN A 155 -10.72 -2.57 -21.33
N THR A 156 -9.73 -2.06 -22.04
CA THR A 156 -8.51 -2.80 -22.40
C THR A 156 -7.28 -1.93 -22.21
N LEU A 157 -6.10 -2.54 -22.18
CA LEU A 157 -4.84 -1.82 -22.10
C LEU A 157 -3.71 -2.59 -22.78
N TRP A 158 -2.87 -1.89 -23.53
CA TRP A 158 -1.65 -2.46 -24.09
C TRP A 158 -0.55 -2.54 -23.02
N GLN A 159 0.00 -3.73 -22.83
CA GLN A 159 1.10 -3.97 -21.88
C GLN A 159 2.12 -4.94 -22.45
N THR A 160 3.38 -4.72 -22.14
CA THR A 160 4.45 -5.70 -22.40
C THR A 160 4.52 -6.66 -21.22
N LYS A 161 4.48 -7.96 -21.52
CA LYS A 161 4.57 -9.00 -20.47
C LYS A 161 5.94 -8.91 -19.78
N PRO A 162 6.00 -8.78 -18.45
CA PRO A 162 7.25 -8.77 -17.71
C PRO A 162 7.87 -10.17 -17.64
N LYS A 163 9.11 -10.25 -17.18
CA LYS A 163 9.74 -11.48 -16.71
C LYS A 163 9.16 -11.89 -15.36
N ASN A 164 9.35 -13.14 -14.98
CA ASN A 164 8.91 -13.66 -13.68
C ASN A 164 10.07 -13.74 -12.69
N LEU A 165 9.93 -13.10 -11.53
CA LEU A 165 10.86 -13.19 -10.41
C LEU A 165 10.15 -13.84 -9.21
N LYS A 166 10.64 -15.02 -8.81
CA LYS A 166 10.19 -15.68 -7.58
C LYS A 166 10.96 -15.14 -6.38
N ILE A 167 10.24 -14.76 -5.31
CA ILE A 167 10.82 -14.40 -4.02
C ILE A 167 10.29 -15.40 -2.99
N ASP A 168 11.15 -16.35 -2.62
CA ASP A 168 10.82 -17.48 -1.74
C ASP A 168 11.23 -17.16 -0.30
N ILE A 169 10.26 -16.88 0.56
CA ILE A 169 10.46 -16.37 1.91
C ILE A 169 10.08 -17.45 2.92
N ASN A 170 11.06 -17.93 3.64
CA ASN A 170 10.93 -19.03 4.58
C ASN A 170 11.43 -18.64 5.98
N GLY A 171 11.09 -19.46 6.96
CA GLY A 171 11.42 -19.24 8.36
C GLY A 171 10.27 -18.61 9.16
N THR A 172 10.42 -18.62 10.47
CA THR A 172 9.45 -18.04 11.41
C THR A 172 9.88 -16.61 11.75
N LEU A 173 8.99 -15.64 11.56
CA LEU A 173 9.25 -14.26 11.93
C LEU A 173 9.50 -14.14 13.44
N PRO A 174 10.59 -13.47 13.87
CA PRO A 174 10.82 -13.15 15.28
C PRO A 174 9.69 -12.27 15.83
N THR A 175 9.45 -12.37 17.14
CA THR A 175 8.53 -11.46 17.82
C THR A 175 8.93 -10.00 17.60
N GLY A 176 7.97 -9.14 17.27
CA GLY A 176 8.21 -7.73 16.98
C GLY A 176 8.68 -7.43 15.55
N VAL A 177 8.69 -8.45 14.68
CA VAL A 177 8.99 -8.31 13.24
C VAL A 177 7.73 -8.62 12.43
N TYR A 178 7.43 -7.80 11.45
CA TYR A 178 6.17 -7.82 10.70
C TYR A 178 6.38 -7.85 9.19
N ALA A 179 5.33 -8.00 8.43
CA ALA A 179 5.36 -8.02 6.95
C ALA A 179 6.06 -6.77 6.36
N LYS A 180 5.92 -5.61 7.00
CA LYS A 180 6.60 -4.36 6.62
C LYS A 180 8.13 -4.50 6.69
N ASP A 181 8.63 -5.17 7.72
CA ASP A 181 10.07 -5.36 7.90
C ASP A 181 10.64 -6.29 6.82
N ILE A 182 9.87 -7.30 6.36
CA ILE A 182 10.27 -8.19 5.26
C ILE A 182 10.51 -7.38 3.97
N ILE A 183 9.53 -6.58 3.58
CA ILE A 183 9.64 -5.86 2.29
C ILE A 183 10.67 -4.73 2.37
N LEU A 184 10.80 -4.04 3.49
CA LEU A 184 11.87 -3.05 3.71
C LEU A 184 13.26 -3.71 3.64
N HIS A 185 13.42 -4.90 4.25
CA HIS A 185 14.66 -5.65 4.18
C HIS A 185 15.01 -6.09 2.76
N LEU A 186 14.04 -6.54 1.97
CA LEU A 186 14.24 -6.89 0.56
C LEU A 186 14.72 -5.67 -0.24
N ILE A 187 14.06 -4.51 -0.09
CA ILE A 187 14.41 -3.29 -0.81
C ILE A 187 15.81 -2.81 -0.37
N LYS A 188 16.10 -2.82 0.93
CA LYS A 188 17.43 -2.49 1.46
C LYS A 188 18.53 -3.37 0.87
N THR A 189 18.26 -4.67 0.75
CA THR A 189 19.26 -5.67 0.34
C THR A 189 19.52 -5.67 -1.17
N TYR A 190 18.48 -5.47 -1.96
CA TYR A 190 18.55 -5.65 -3.43
C TYR A 190 18.40 -4.33 -4.22
N GLY A 191 18.10 -3.21 -3.56
CA GLY A 191 17.92 -1.89 -4.16
C GLY A 191 16.49 -1.59 -4.60
N VAL A 192 16.20 -0.30 -4.89
CA VAL A 192 14.87 0.18 -5.34
C VAL A 192 14.51 -0.22 -6.76
N ASP A 193 15.40 -0.86 -7.50
CA ASP A 193 15.22 -1.26 -8.90
C ASP A 193 15.27 -2.78 -9.13
N PHE A 194 15.41 -3.60 -8.07
CA PHE A 194 15.64 -5.05 -8.17
C PHE A 194 14.52 -5.79 -8.92
N GLY A 195 13.32 -5.26 -8.90
CA GLY A 195 12.11 -5.78 -9.55
C GLY A 195 11.79 -5.14 -10.90
N THR A 196 12.63 -4.22 -11.41
CA THR A 196 12.37 -3.53 -12.67
C THR A 196 12.32 -4.50 -13.84
N GLY A 197 11.19 -4.51 -14.56
CA GLY A 197 10.93 -5.43 -15.69
C GLY A 197 10.44 -6.82 -15.26
N TYR A 198 10.21 -7.05 -13.97
CA TYR A 198 9.68 -8.29 -13.44
C TYR A 198 8.28 -8.15 -12.83
N ALA A 199 7.54 -9.25 -12.83
CA ALA A 199 6.44 -9.51 -11.92
C ALA A 199 7.00 -10.31 -10.73
N LEU A 200 6.81 -9.81 -9.51
CA LEU A 200 7.29 -10.45 -8.29
C LEU A 200 6.25 -11.44 -7.79
N GLU A 201 6.56 -12.72 -7.77
CA GLU A 201 5.74 -13.73 -7.13
C GLU A 201 6.32 -14.07 -5.74
N PHE A 202 5.64 -13.63 -4.69
CA PHE A 202 6.04 -13.89 -3.32
C PHE A 202 5.51 -15.24 -2.87
N THR A 203 6.41 -16.11 -2.44
CA THR A 203 6.14 -17.52 -2.08
C THR A 203 6.83 -17.89 -0.76
N GLY A 204 6.75 -19.16 -0.38
CA GLY A 204 7.40 -19.69 0.81
C GLY A 204 6.48 -19.82 2.01
N GLU A 205 6.99 -20.49 3.04
CA GLU A 205 6.21 -20.80 4.24
C GLU A 205 5.79 -19.54 5.00
N THR A 206 6.69 -18.56 5.11
CA THR A 206 6.38 -17.29 5.77
C THR A 206 5.21 -16.58 5.11
N ILE A 207 5.20 -16.50 3.77
CA ILE A 207 4.11 -15.84 3.01
C ILE A 207 2.78 -16.57 3.18
N LYS A 208 2.78 -17.91 3.17
CA LYS A 208 1.57 -18.72 3.39
C LYS A 208 0.96 -18.47 4.77
N ASN A 209 1.80 -18.21 5.77
CA ASN A 209 1.35 -17.99 7.16
C ASN A 209 0.94 -16.53 7.44
N LEU A 210 1.22 -15.58 6.54
CA LEU A 210 0.76 -14.20 6.69
C LEU A 210 -0.75 -14.08 6.56
N SER A 211 -1.32 -13.17 7.36
CA SER A 211 -2.68 -12.68 7.17
C SER A 211 -2.82 -11.97 5.81
N MET A 212 -4.04 -11.77 5.33
CA MET A 212 -4.28 -10.98 4.11
C MET A 212 -3.72 -9.56 4.24
N ASP A 213 -3.80 -8.95 5.42
CA ASP A 213 -3.27 -7.61 5.68
C ASP A 213 -1.75 -7.58 5.50
N GLY A 214 -1.03 -8.57 6.02
CA GLY A 214 0.42 -8.72 5.81
C GLY A 214 0.79 -8.96 4.34
N ARG A 215 0.02 -9.81 3.63
CA ARG A 215 0.20 -10.04 2.19
C ARG A 215 -0.01 -8.77 1.38
N MET A 216 -1.04 -7.99 1.71
CA MET A 216 -1.30 -6.70 1.08
C MET A 216 -0.17 -5.69 1.33
N THR A 217 0.42 -5.67 2.53
CA THR A 217 1.59 -4.83 2.84
C THR A 217 2.79 -5.16 1.94
N ILE A 218 3.09 -6.45 1.75
CA ILE A 218 4.19 -6.88 0.87
C ILE A 218 3.93 -6.50 -0.59
N CYS A 219 2.76 -6.82 -1.12
CA CYS A 219 2.40 -6.49 -2.50
C CYS A 219 2.30 -4.97 -2.72
N ASN A 220 1.83 -4.20 -1.73
CA ASN A 220 1.77 -2.74 -1.77
C ASN A 220 3.14 -2.13 -2.08
N MET A 221 4.18 -2.60 -1.41
CA MET A 221 5.53 -2.05 -1.54
C MET A 221 6.38 -2.72 -2.63
N ALA A 222 5.82 -3.60 -3.46
CA ALA A 222 6.53 -4.16 -4.61
C ALA A 222 7.02 -3.06 -5.58
N ILE A 223 6.23 -1.99 -5.73
CA ILE A 223 6.58 -0.84 -6.59
C ILE A 223 7.80 -0.08 -6.06
N GLU A 224 8.04 -0.09 -4.75
CA GLU A 224 9.22 0.54 -4.15
C GLU A 224 10.52 -0.24 -4.43
N GLY A 225 10.41 -1.51 -4.81
CA GLY A 225 11.49 -2.32 -5.37
C GLY A 225 11.54 -2.28 -6.90
N GLY A 226 10.86 -1.33 -7.55
CA GLY A 226 10.85 -1.12 -9.00
C GLY A 226 9.90 -2.05 -9.78
N ALA A 227 9.18 -2.95 -9.12
CA ALA A 227 8.28 -3.87 -9.80
C ALA A 227 6.89 -3.28 -9.99
N LYS A 228 6.38 -3.36 -11.22
CA LYS A 228 5.00 -2.95 -11.53
C LYS A 228 3.97 -3.90 -10.91
N TYR A 229 4.32 -5.15 -10.67
CA TYR A 229 3.45 -6.23 -10.22
C TYR A 229 4.04 -6.96 -9.02
N GLY A 230 3.24 -7.14 -7.98
CA GLY A 230 3.50 -8.09 -6.90
C GLY A 230 2.32 -9.03 -6.79
N ILE A 231 2.53 -10.34 -6.75
CA ILE A 231 1.45 -11.32 -6.72
C ILE A 231 1.75 -12.40 -5.68
N ILE A 232 0.69 -12.86 -5.01
CA ILE A 232 0.72 -13.98 -4.07
C ILE A 232 -0.35 -14.98 -4.48
N GLN A 233 -0.02 -16.26 -4.44
CA GLN A 233 -0.96 -17.33 -4.72
C GLN A 233 -2.16 -17.26 -3.76
N PRO A 234 -3.40 -17.23 -4.27
CA PRO A 234 -4.58 -17.27 -3.43
C PRO A 234 -4.76 -18.65 -2.78
N ASP A 235 -5.17 -18.66 -1.53
CA ASP A 235 -5.39 -19.86 -0.73
C ASP A 235 -6.64 -19.70 0.15
N ASP A 236 -6.86 -20.62 1.09
CA ASP A 236 -8.02 -20.60 1.97
C ASP A 236 -8.09 -19.31 2.84
N ILE A 237 -6.93 -18.69 3.20
CA ILE A 237 -6.90 -17.39 3.88
C ILE A 237 -7.49 -16.31 2.97
N THR A 238 -7.11 -16.31 1.69
CA THR A 238 -7.63 -15.37 0.68
C THR A 238 -9.12 -15.60 0.45
N PHE A 239 -9.54 -16.85 0.34
CA PHE A 239 -10.96 -17.18 0.09
C PHE A 239 -11.84 -16.78 1.25
N GLU A 240 -11.44 -17.06 2.49
CA GLU A 240 -12.20 -16.66 3.67
C GLU A 240 -12.27 -15.12 3.81
N TYR A 241 -11.21 -14.40 3.43
CA TYR A 241 -11.23 -12.93 3.40
C TYR A 241 -12.27 -12.37 2.42
N VAL A 242 -12.41 -12.97 1.24
CA VAL A 242 -13.36 -12.51 0.18
C VAL A 242 -14.80 -12.93 0.47
N LYS A 243 -14.99 -14.02 1.20
CA LYS A 243 -16.29 -14.62 1.46
C LYS A 243 -17.27 -13.66 2.15
N GLY A 244 -18.48 -13.56 1.59
CA GLY A 244 -19.57 -12.75 2.17
C GLY A 244 -19.41 -11.24 1.97
N ARG A 245 -18.40 -10.78 1.20
CA ARG A 245 -18.28 -9.37 0.87
C ARG A 245 -19.26 -8.94 -0.19
N PRO A 246 -19.68 -7.65 -0.20
CA PRO A 246 -20.79 -7.16 -1.03
C PRO A 246 -20.68 -7.46 -2.53
N PHE A 247 -19.49 -7.38 -3.12
CA PHE A 247 -19.26 -7.62 -4.54
C PHE A 247 -18.62 -8.99 -4.83
N ALA A 248 -18.61 -9.91 -3.87
CA ALA A 248 -18.14 -11.28 -4.04
C ALA A 248 -19.26 -12.24 -4.48
N ASP A 249 -20.02 -11.84 -5.49
CA ASP A 249 -21.11 -12.64 -6.04
C ASP A 249 -20.61 -13.99 -6.59
N ASN A 250 -21.46 -15.03 -6.47
CA ASN A 250 -21.12 -16.37 -6.93
C ASN A 250 -19.87 -17.00 -6.29
N PHE A 251 -19.52 -16.59 -5.07
CA PHE A 251 -18.35 -17.06 -4.34
C PHE A 251 -18.12 -18.58 -4.46
N ALA A 252 -19.15 -19.41 -4.17
CA ALA A 252 -19.04 -20.86 -4.21
C ALA A 252 -18.58 -21.41 -5.57
N LYS A 253 -19.02 -20.81 -6.68
CA LYS A 253 -18.60 -21.19 -8.04
C LYS A 253 -17.23 -20.67 -8.41
N SER A 254 -16.82 -19.58 -7.78
CA SER A 254 -15.53 -18.92 -8.06
C SER A 254 -14.38 -19.61 -7.35
N VAL A 255 -14.59 -20.11 -6.13
CA VAL A 255 -13.55 -20.77 -5.33
C VAL A 255 -12.92 -21.96 -6.07
N ASP A 256 -13.69 -22.80 -6.74
CA ASP A 256 -13.14 -23.93 -7.50
C ASP A 256 -12.14 -23.45 -8.57
N LYS A 257 -12.47 -22.36 -9.27
CA LYS A 257 -11.57 -21.76 -10.28
C LYS A 257 -10.39 -21.05 -9.65
N TRP A 258 -10.56 -20.45 -8.47
CA TRP A 258 -9.47 -19.79 -7.75
C TRP A 258 -8.44 -20.78 -7.22
N ARG A 259 -8.87 -22.00 -6.85
CA ARG A 259 -7.96 -23.10 -6.44
C ARG A 259 -7.02 -23.57 -7.55
N GLU A 260 -7.31 -23.24 -8.81
CA GLU A 260 -6.42 -23.53 -9.96
C GLU A 260 -5.34 -22.46 -10.17
N LEU A 261 -5.39 -21.36 -9.41
CA LEU A 261 -4.48 -20.21 -9.52
C LEU A 261 -3.24 -20.43 -8.64
N TYR A 262 -2.30 -21.23 -9.11
CA TYR A 262 -0.99 -21.45 -8.50
C TYR A 262 0.04 -21.62 -9.60
N SER A 263 1.30 -21.40 -9.28
CA SER A 263 2.41 -21.72 -10.18
C SER A 263 2.62 -23.23 -10.23
N ASP A 264 2.74 -23.79 -11.44
CA ASP A 264 2.97 -25.23 -11.62
C ASP A 264 4.33 -25.62 -11.01
N ASP A 265 4.47 -26.88 -10.58
CA ASP A 265 5.72 -27.35 -9.94
C ASP A 265 6.94 -27.27 -10.88
N ASP A 266 6.71 -27.38 -12.20
CA ASP A 266 7.71 -27.24 -13.25
C ASP A 266 7.70 -25.83 -13.91
N ALA A 267 7.08 -24.83 -13.27
CA ALA A 267 7.11 -23.46 -13.75
C ALA A 267 8.54 -22.89 -13.72
N ILE A 268 8.91 -22.18 -14.78
CA ILE A 268 10.23 -21.56 -14.90
C ILE A 268 10.12 -20.08 -14.55
N PHE A 269 10.94 -19.66 -13.59
CA PHE A 269 11.14 -18.25 -13.24
C PHE A 269 12.46 -17.76 -13.86
N ASP A 270 12.45 -16.54 -14.39
CA ASP A 270 13.65 -15.90 -14.96
C ASP A 270 14.72 -15.60 -13.88
N ARG A 271 14.27 -15.38 -12.65
CA ARG A 271 15.13 -15.13 -11.48
C ARG A 271 14.45 -15.67 -10.22
N VAL A 272 15.25 -16.13 -9.26
CA VAL A 272 14.79 -16.57 -7.94
C VAL A 272 15.61 -15.85 -6.87
N ILE A 273 14.94 -15.34 -5.85
CA ILE A 273 15.54 -14.81 -4.61
C ILE A 273 15.00 -15.69 -3.47
N GLU A 274 15.89 -16.19 -2.63
CA GLU A 274 15.56 -16.92 -1.42
C GLU A 274 15.89 -16.06 -0.19
N LEU A 275 14.98 -15.99 0.79
CA LEU A 275 15.15 -15.25 2.01
C LEU A 275 14.72 -16.08 3.21
N ASP A 276 15.60 -16.24 4.19
CA ASP A 276 15.28 -16.75 5.51
C ASP A 276 15.07 -15.57 6.48
N VAL A 277 13.86 -15.47 7.03
CA VAL A 277 13.47 -14.39 7.94
C VAL A 277 13.62 -14.73 9.42
N SER A 278 14.17 -15.91 9.75
CA SER A 278 14.27 -16.40 11.15
C SER A 278 15.13 -15.50 12.05
N THR A 279 16.00 -14.70 11.46
CA THR A 279 16.88 -13.74 12.18
C THR A 279 16.63 -12.31 11.78
N LEU A 280 15.53 -12.04 11.05
CA LEU A 280 15.19 -10.69 10.62
C LEU A 280 14.95 -9.78 11.82
N GLU A 281 15.46 -8.56 11.75
CA GLU A 281 15.23 -7.51 12.74
C GLU A 281 14.19 -6.49 12.25
N PRO A 282 13.58 -5.73 13.16
CA PRO A 282 12.80 -4.55 12.78
C PRO A 282 13.63 -3.60 11.93
N GLN A 283 13.04 -3.03 10.89
CA GLN A 283 13.70 -2.15 9.93
C GLN A 283 13.36 -0.68 10.19
N VAL A 284 14.33 0.21 9.97
CA VAL A 284 14.15 1.67 10.01
C VAL A 284 14.86 2.28 8.82
N THR A 285 14.20 3.17 8.06
CA THR A 285 14.89 3.93 7.01
C THR A 285 15.57 5.16 7.61
N TRP A 286 16.82 5.42 7.19
CA TRP A 286 17.61 6.56 7.66
C TRP A 286 17.68 7.69 6.62
N GLY A 287 17.45 7.39 5.34
CA GLY A 287 17.61 8.33 4.24
C GLY A 287 16.31 8.69 3.53
N THR A 288 16.41 9.06 2.26
CA THR A 288 15.35 9.67 1.46
C THR A 288 14.71 8.71 0.44
N ASN A 289 15.01 7.42 0.53
CA ASN A 289 14.33 6.37 -0.22
C ASN A 289 14.27 5.07 0.62
N PRO A 290 13.45 4.06 0.27
CA PRO A 290 13.29 2.86 1.07
C PRO A 290 14.51 1.92 1.11
N GLU A 291 15.46 2.01 0.16
CA GLU A 291 16.70 1.20 0.22
C GLU A 291 17.67 1.71 1.29
N MET A 292 17.59 3.00 1.64
CA MET A 292 18.37 3.60 2.70
C MET A 292 17.81 3.19 4.07
N GLY A 293 17.82 1.89 4.35
CA GLY A 293 17.36 1.26 5.58
C GLY A 293 18.48 0.56 6.35
N VAL A 294 18.24 0.31 7.63
CA VAL A 294 19.10 -0.48 8.52
C VAL A 294 18.27 -1.44 9.35
N ASN A 295 18.88 -2.54 9.82
CA ASN A 295 18.35 -3.28 10.95
C ASN A 295 18.40 -2.39 12.19
N PHE A 296 17.43 -2.50 13.08
CA PHE A 296 17.36 -1.61 14.25
C PHE A 296 18.63 -1.59 15.09
N SER A 297 19.35 -2.71 15.19
CA SER A 297 20.59 -2.81 15.97
C SER A 297 21.81 -2.18 15.29
N GLU A 298 21.75 -1.90 13.98
CA GLU A 298 22.85 -1.40 13.19
C GLU A 298 22.98 0.13 13.26
N PRO A 299 24.19 0.67 13.25
CA PRO A 299 24.40 2.10 13.02
C PRO A 299 24.13 2.47 11.55
N PHE A 300 23.86 3.75 11.28
CA PHE A 300 23.75 4.25 9.93
C PHE A 300 25.10 4.12 9.20
N PRO A 301 25.09 3.79 7.89
CA PRO A 301 26.29 3.48 7.14
C PRO A 301 27.19 4.71 6.93
N GLU A 302 28.44 4.46 6.56
CA GLU A 302 29.35 5.52 6.07
C GLU A 302 28.87 6.08 4.73
N ILE A 303 29.26 7.32 4.44
CA ILE A 303 28.94 7.99 3.17
C ILE A 303 29.79 7.36 2.07
N ASN A 304 29.16 6.73 1.09
CA ASN A 304 29.83 6.07 -0.03
C ASN A 304 29.79 6.91 -1.32
N ASP A 305 28.75 7.74 -1.49
CA ASP A 305 28.56 8.56 -2.68
C ASP A 305 27.84 9.90 -2.38
N ILE A 306 27.59 10.67 -3.42
CA ILE A 306 26.93 11.98 -3.32
C ILE A 306 25.46 11.86 -2.92
N ASN A 307 24.79 10.74 -3.20
CA ASN A 307 23.39 10.55 -2.83
C ASN A 307 23.27 10.28 -1.32
N ASP A 308 24.22 9.51 -0.77
CA ASP A 308 24.30 9.30 0.69
C ASP A 308 24.52 10.64 1.40
N GLN A 309 25.48 11.44 0.92
CA GLN A 309 25.76 12.78 1.49
C GLN A 309 24.49 13.66 1.45
N ARG A 310 23.80 13.71 0.32
CA ARG A 310 22.56 14.48 0.18
C ARG A 310 21.46 13.99 1.13
N ALA A 311 21.34 12.67 1.29
CA ALA A 311 20.35 12.08 2.19
C ALA A 311 20.66 12.44 3.66
N TYR A 312 21.91 12.35 4.09
CA TYR A 312 22.36 12.77 5.42
C TYR A 312 22.11 14.26 5.67
N ASP A 313 22.46 15.11 4.71
CA ASP A 313 22.23 16.57 4.80
C ASP A 313 20.74 16.88 4.95
N TYR A 314 19.88 16.25 4.12
CA TYR A 314 18.44 16.45 4.18
C TYR A 314 17.83 15.92 5.49
N MET A 315 18.21 14.72 5.90
CA MET A 315 17.70 14.09 7.11
C MET A 315 18.32 14.68 8.39
N GLY A 316 19.44 15.44 8.27
CA GLY A 316 20.15 16.00 9.41
C GLY A 316 20.68 14.92 10.36
N LEU A 317 21.18 13.83 9.79
CA LEU A 317 21.75 12.69 10.49
C LEU A 317 23.26 12.58 10.20
N GLU A 318 23.96 11.75 10.96
CA GLU A 318 25.39 11.52 10.79
C GLU A 318 25.71 10.03 10.64
N PRO A 319 26.75 9.65 9.85
CA PRO A 319 27.25 8.29 9.81
C PRO A 319 27.60 7.78 11.20
N GLY A 320 27.35 6.49 11.46
CA GLY A 320 27.59 5.87 12.77
C GLY A 320 26.55 6.16 13.84
N GLN A 321 25.64 7.11 13.63
CA GLN A 321 24.46 7.36 14.48
C GLN A 321 23.52 6.15 14.44
N LYS A 322 22.73 5.93 15.48
CA LYS A 322 21.71 4.87 15.52
C LYS A 322 20.31 5.45 15.47
N ALA A 323 19.35 4.60 15.08
CA ALA A 323 17.93 4.97 15.09
C ALA A 323 17.45 5.48 16.46
N GLU A 324 17.92 4.87 17.55
CA GLU A 324 17.58 5.26 18.93
C GLU A 324 18.08 6.66 19.34
N ASP A 325 18.97 7.27 18.56
CA ASP A 325 19.51 8.61 18.80
C ASP A 325 18.67 9.72 18.13
N ILE A 326 17.64 9.34 17.33
CA ILE A 326 16.80 10.30 16.62
C ILE A 326 15.70 10.82 17.55
N ASP A 327 15.69 12.13 17.76
CA ASP A 327 14.59 12.83 18.42
C ASP A 327 13.41 12.98 17.45
N LEU A 328 12.30 12.32 17.75
CA LEU A 328 11.09 12.38 16.95
C LEU A 328 10.17 13.53 17.39
N GLY A 329 9.49 14.15 16.43
CA GLY A 329 8.43 15.13 16.69
C GLY A 329 7.06 14.64 16.24
N TYR A 330 7.03 13.69 15.28
CA TYR A 330 5.78 13.17 14.72
C TYR A 330 5.77 11.64 14.65
N VAL A 331 4.57 11.08 14.80
CA VAL A 331 4.29 9.66 14.51
C VAL A 331 3.01 9.55 13.71
N PHE A 332 3.08 8.82 12.60
CA PHE A 332 1.96 8.56 11.69
C PHE A 332 1.67 7.07 11.57
N LEU A 333 0.50 6.66 12.07
CA LEU A 333 -0.10 5.35 11.83
C LEU A 333 -1.20 5.49 10.77
N GLY A 334 -0.92 5.08 9.54
CA GLY A 334 -1.84 5.31 8.43
C GLY A 334 -1.32 4.76 7.10
N SER A 335 -1.88 5.23 5.97
CA SER A 335 -1.51 4.82 4.61
C SER A 335 -2.15 3.51 4.14
N CYS A 336 -2.25 3.31 2.83
CA CYS A 336 -2.70 2.06 2.23
C CYS A 336 -1.81 0.85 2.58
N THR A 337 -0.59 1.11 3.06
CA THR A 337 0.35 0.06 3.46
C THR A 337 -0.03 -0.55 4.80
N ASN A 338 -0.25 0.30 5.83
CA ASN A 338 -0.45 -0.14 7.21
C ASN A 338 -1.50 0.73 7.95
N ALA A 339 -2.74 0.68 7.49
CA ALA A 339 -3.88 1.30 8.16
C ALA A 339 -5.08 0.35 8.26
N ARG A 340 -4.82 -0.96 8.24
CA ARG A 340 -5.81 -2.03 8.36
C ARG A 340 -6.10 -2.33 9.82
N LEU A 341 -7.16 -3.10 10.07
CA LEU A 341 -7.58 -3.40 11.42
C LEU A 341 -6.50 -4.13 12.23
N SER A 342 -5.79 -5.09 11.63
CA SER A 342 -4.69 -5.80 12.29
C SER A 342 -3.54 -4.89 12.67
N ASP A 343 -3.17 -3.93 11.81
CA ASP A 343 -2.12 -2.94 12.09
C ASP A 343 -2.47 -2.10 13.33
N LEU A 344 -3.75 -1.69 13.44
CA LEU A 344 -4.24 -0.91 14.59
C LEU A 344 -4.30 -1.76 15.87
N ILE A 345 -4.67 -3.04 15.76
CA ILE A 345 -4.67 -3.97 16.90
C ILE A 345 -3.24 -4.15 17.42
N GLU A 346 -2.28 -4.43 16.54
CA GLU A 346 -0.87 -4.59 16.90
C GLU A 346 -0.31 -3.34 17.60
N ALA A 347 -0.52 -2.17 17.00
CA ALA A 347 -0.11 -0.90 17.59
C ALA A 347 -0.79 -0.66 18.95
N SER A 348 -2.06 -1.03 19.10
CA SER A 348 -2.83 -0.82 20.32
C SER A 348 -2.29 -1.60 21.53
N HIS A 349 -1.70 -2.77 21.31
CA HIS A 349 -1.09 -3.57 22.39
C HIS A 349 0.06 -2.82 23.05
N ILE A 350 0.84 -2.07 22.28
CA ILE A 350 1.95 -1.23 22.80
C ILE A 350 1.42 0.04 23.46
N VAL A 351 0.39 0.64 22.87
CA VAL A 351 -0.17 1.93 23.30
C VAL A 351 -0.96 1.81 24.60
N LYS A 352 -1.63 0.66 24.81
CA LYS A 352 -2.56 0.45 25.93
C LYS A 352 -1.87 0.65 27.30
N GLY A 353 -2.41 1.58 28.09
CA GLY A 353 -1.88 1.89 29.42
C GLY A 353 -0.69 2.85 29.43
N ASN A 354 -0.17 3.22 28.27
CA ASN A 354 0.92 4.16 28.10
C ASN A 354 0.42 5.54 27.65
N LYS A 355 1.33 6.53 27.60
CA LYS A 355 1.07 7.89 27.11
C LYS A 355 2.03 8.25 26.00
N VAL A 356 1.53 8.97 25.01
CA VAL A 356 2.38 9.59 23.99
C VAL A 356 3.36 10.54 24.65
N HIS A 357 4.61 10.50 24.24
CA HIS A 357 5.67 11.38 24.77
C HIS A 357 5.29 12.85 24.53
N PRO A 358 5.50 13.76 25.48
CA PRO A 358 5.03 15.16 25.40
C PRO A 358 5.49 15.93 24.15
N ASN A 359 6.63 15.54 23.58
CA ASN A 359 7.21 16.18 22.38
C ASN A 359 6.68 15.60 21.07
N ILE A 360 5.80 14.59 21.11
CA ILE A 360 5.31 13.90 19.92
C ILE A 360 3.88 14.32 19.59
N THR A 361 3.65 14.67 18.33
CA THR A 361 2.30 14.67 17.74
C THR A 361 2.08 13.29 17.10
N ALA A 362 1.18 12.50 17.65
CA ALA A 362 0.89 11.16 17.17
C ALA A 362 -0.50 11.10 16.54
N ILE A 363 -0.58 10.65 15.29
CA ILE A 363 -1.80 10.61 14.49
C ILE A 363 -2.09 9.18 14.05
N VAL A 364 -3.34 8.75 14.22
CA VAL A 364 -3.87 7.48 13.70
C VAL A 364 -4.96 7.77 12.68
N VAL A 365 -4.77 7.26 11.47
CA VAL A 365 -5.72 7.39 10.36
C VAL A 365 -6.11 6.00 9.89
N PRO A 366 -7.29 5.47 10.27
CA PRO A 366 -7.80 4.23 9.72
C PRO A 366 -7.89 4.29 8.19
N GLY A 367 -7.62 3.18 7.49
CA GLY A 367 -7.57 3.17 6.03
C GLY A 367 -8.93 3.29 5.35
N SER A 368 -10.02 2.99 6.08
CA SER A 368 -11.40 3.09 5.60
C SER A 368 -12.37 3.32 6.75
N ARG A 369 -13.59 3.70 6.41
CA ARG A 369 -14.67 3.80 7.41
C ARG A 369 -15.06 2.43 7.95
N THR A 370 -14.93 1.38 7.17
CA THR A 370 -15.10 0.00 7.64
C THR A 370 -14.09 -0.33 8.73
N VAL A 371 -12.80 -0.11 8.48
CA VAL A 371 -11.73 -0.31 9.49
C VAL A 371 -11.98 0.57 10.71
N LYS A 372 -12.33 1.84 10.52
CA LYS A 372 -12.63 2.75 11.63
C LYS A 372 -13.75 2.23 12.52
N LYS A 373 -14.88 1.83 11.93
CA LYS A 373 -16.03 1.28 12.66
C LYS A 373 -15.68 -0.02 13.42
N GLU A 374 -14.93 -0.92 12.78
CA GLU A 374 -14.51 -2.16 13.44
C GLU A 374 -13.52 -1.89 14.58
N ALA A 375 -12.58 -0.97 14.39
CA ALA A 375 -11.65 -0.55 15.42
C ALA A 375 -12.37 0.11 16.62
N GLU A 376 -13.37 0.96 16.36
CA GLU A 376 -14.19 1.60 17.40
C GLU A 376 -15.05 0.57 18.16
N LYS A 377 -15.62 -0.43 17.49
CA LYS A 377 -16.31 -1.55 18.15
C LYS A 377 -15.41 -2.35 19.11
N LEU A 378 -14.12 -2.47 18.76
CA LEU A 378 -13.13 -3.11 19.62
C LEU A 378 -12.57 -2.17 20.70
N GLY A 379 -12.97 -0.89 20.72
CA GLY A 379 -12.51 0.12 21.67
C GLY A 379 -11.09 0.62 21.42
N LEU A 380 -10.53 0.39 20.23
CA LEU A 380 -9.17 0.81 19.88
C LEU A 380 -9.05 2.33 19.86
N ASP A 381 -10.06 3.05 19.37
CA ASP A 381 -10.11 4.50 19.40
C ASP A 381 -9.94 5.06 20.81
N THR A 382 -10.59 4.42 21.79
CA THR A 382 -10.49 4.79 23.20
C THR A 382 -9.08 4.55 23.72
N ILE A 383 -8.41 3.45 23.34
CA ILE A 383 -7.02 3.17 23.72
C ILE A 383 -6.09 4.25 23.17
N PHE A 384 -6.18 4.56 21.88
CA PHE A 384 -5.35 5.57 21.22
C PHE A 384 -5.60 6.98 21.78
N LYS A 385 -6.86 7.40 21.90
CA LYS A 385 -7.24 8.71 22.45
C LYS A 385 -6.77 8.86 23.90
N ASN A 386 -6.95 7.84 24.73
CA ASN A 386 -6.49 7.84 26.11
C ASN A 386 -4.96 7.96 26.22
N ALA A 387 -4.23 7.40 25.28
CA ALA A 387 -2.78 7.56 25.22
C ALA A 387 -2.34 8.94 24.73
N GLY A 388 -3.19 9.68 24.03
CA GLY A 388 -2.89 11.01 23.50
C GLY A 388 -2.67 11.04 21.99
N PHE A 389 -3.03 9.98 21.26
CA PHE A 389 -3.07 10.01 19.80
C PHE A 389 -4.31 10.78 19.30
N GLU A 390 -4.15 11.44 18.17
CA GLU A 390 -5.25 12.00 17.41
C GLU A 390 -5.89 10.91 16.54
N TRP A 391 -7.13 10.55 16.83
CA TRP A 391 -7.92 9.58 16.08
C TRP A 391 -8.69 10.31 14.98
N ARG A 392 -8.30 10.05 13.73
CA ARG A 392 -8.74 10.82 12.57
C ARG A 392 -9.81 10.12 11.74
N GLU A 393 -10.37 10.80 10.77
CA GLU A 393 -11.23 10.22 9.73
C GLU A 393 -10.38 9.55 8.62
N PRO A 394 -10.93 8.52 7.92
CA PRO A 394 -10.20 7.79 6.89
C PRO A 394 -9.78 8.64 5.70
N GLY A 395 -8.58 8.36 5.18
CA GLY A 395 -8.02 8.98 3.99
C GLY A 395 -6.52 8.70 3.87
N CYS A 396 -5.90 9.19 2.81
CA CYS A 396 -4.45 9.04 2.60
C CYS A 396 -3.62 9.88 3.59
N SER A 397 -4.19 10.96 4.14
CA SER A 397 -3.54 11.81 5.16
C SER A 397 -2.10 12.19 4.76
N MET A 398 -1.15 12.08 5.68
CA MET A 398 0.25 12.41 5.46
C MET A 398 0.97 11.49 4.45
N CYS A 399 0.37 10.40 3.97
CA CYS A 399 1.04 9.52 3.00
C CYS A 399 1.50 10.26 1.74
N LEU A 400 0.76 11.27 1.30
CA LEU A 400 1.05 12.04 0.08
C LEU A 400 1.24 13.55 0.29
N GLY A 401 0.87 14.09 1.45
CA GLY A 401 0.98 15.53 1.74
C GLY A 401 0.12 16.45 0.86
N MET A 402 -0.92 15.92 0.19
CA MET A 402 -1.85 16.67 -0.66
C MET A 402 -3.06 17.23 0.10
N ASN A 403 -3.14 16.99 1.38
CA ASN A 403 -4.17 17.44 2.29
C ASN A 403 -3.52 18.23 3.46
N PRO A 404 -4.31 18.77 4.40
CA PRO A 404 -3.77 19.57 5.50
C PRO A 404 -2.85 18.82 6.46
N ASP A 405 -2.85 17.50 6.45
CA ASP A 405 -2.01 16.68 7.32
C ASP A 405 -0.58 16.64 6.78
N GLN A 406 0.29 17.41 7.38
CA GLN A 406 1.70 17.50 6.98
C GLN A 406 2.62 17.51 8.20
N VAL A 407 3.80 16.95 8.04
CA VAL A 407 4.89 17.05 9.02
C VAL A 407 5.63 18.36 8.80
N PRO A 408 5.89 19.15 9.86
CA PRO A 408 6.65 20.40 9.76
C PRO A 408 8.07 20.20 9.21
N GLU A 409 8.62 21.25 8.60
CA GLU A 409 9.98 21.27 8.06
C GLU A 409 11.03 20.95 9.15
N GLY A 410 11.96 20.07 8.81
CA GLY A 410 13.05 19.64 9.68
C GLY A 410 12.65 18.65 10.79
N VAL A 411 11.36 18.31 10.93
CA VAL A 411 10.88 17.40 11.97
C VAL A 411 10.96 15.95 11.52
N HIS A 412 11.48 15.07 12.38
CA HIS A 412 11.53 13.63 12.17
C HIS A 412 10.19 12.98 12.48
N CYS A 413 9.73 12.13 11.57
CA CYS A 413 8.47 11.39 11.68
C CYS A 413 8.69 9.89 11.55
N ALA A 414 8.29 9.11 12.56
CA ALA A 414 8.14 7.66 12.42
C ALA A 414 6.81 7.37 11.69
N SER A 415 6.86 6.70 10.53
CA SER A 415 5.72 6.60 9.62
C SER A 415 5.49 5.18 9.13
N THR A 416 4.23 4.75 9.12
CA THR A 416 3.82 3.49 8.50
C THR A 416 3.47 3.63 7.02
N SER A 417 3.75 4.78 6.40
CA SER A 417 3.60 4.97 4.96
C SER A 417 4.59 4.11 4.15
N ASN A 418 4.53 4.20 2.84
CA ASN A 418 5.32 3.39 1.91
C ASN A 418 6.50 4.13 1.29
N ARG A 419 6.53 5.46 1.34
CA ARG A 419 7.54 6.33 0.72
C ARG A 419 8.05 7.39 1.68
N ASN A 420 9.34 7.69 1.58
CA ASN A 420 10.04 8.67 2.42
C ASN A 420 10.93 9.64 1.63
N PHE A 421 10.68 9.84 0.33
CA PHE A 421 11.47 10.79 -0.43
C PHE A 421 11.24 12.24 0.04
N GLU A 422 12.16 13.12 -0.28
CA GLU A 422 12.18 14.54 0.12
C GLU A 422 10.81 15.20 -0.11
N GLY A 423 10.24 15.80 0.91
CA GLY A 423 8.96 16.50 0.85
C GLY A 423 7.70 15.64 0.79
N ARG A 424 7.79 14.30 0.85
CA ARG A 424 6.63 13.40 0.70
C ARG A 424 5.53 13.65 1.72
N GLN A 425 5.86 13.87 2.98
CA GLN A 425 4.91 14.12 4.06
C GLN A 425 4.78 15.60 4.45
N GLY A 426 5.31 16.50 3.63
CA GLY A 426 5.39 17.93 3.85
C GLY A 426 6.75 18.48 3.42
N LYS A 427 6.81 19.77 3.09
CA LYS A 427 8.05 20.43 2.69
C LYS A 427 9.11 20.30 3.78
N GLY A 428 10.27 19.71 3.47
CA GLY A 428 11.37 19.53 4.42
C GLY A 428 11.11 18.51 5.54
N ALA A 429 10.03 17.74 5.46
CA ALA A 429 9.71 16.66 6.40
C ALA A 429 10.74 15.52 6.31
N ARG A 430 11.15 14.98 7.46
CA ARG A 430 12.12 13.89 7.60
C ARG A 430 11.42 12.60 7.98
N THR A 431 11.14 11.75 7.01
CA THR A 431 10.29 10.56 7.20
C THR A 431 11.13 9.29 7.33
N HIS A 432 10.84 8.50 8.37
CA HIS A 432 11.41 7.17 8.59
C HIS A 432 10.31 6.11 8.44
N LEU A 433 10.48 5.18 7.50
CA LEU A 433 9.53 4.08 7.32
C LEU A 433 9.79 2.99 8.35
N VAL A 434 8.74 2.60 9.05
CA VAL A 434 8.76 1.58 10.10
C VAL A 434 7.46 0.77 10.13
N SER A 435 7.46 -0.35 10.85
CA SER A 435 6.24 -1.13 11.12
C SER A 435 5.27 -0.40 12.07
N PRO A 436 3.97 -0.77 12.10
CA PRO A 436 3.00 -0.19 13.02
C PRO A 436 3.40 -0.29 14.49
N ALA A 437 3.94 -1.43 14.90
CA ALA A 437 4.41 -1.64 16.25
C ALA A 437 5.60 -0.71 16.61
N MET A 438 6.55 -0.56 15.69
CA MET A 438 7.69 0.36 15.88
C MET A 438 7.22 1.81 15.98
N ALA A 439 6.28 2.23 15.12
CA ALA A 439 5.72 3.59 15.17
C ALA A 439 4.96 3.84 16.49
N ALA A 440 4.19 2.87 16.97
CA ALA A 440 3.50 2.95 18.26
C ALA A 440 4.49 3.06 19.43
N ALA A 441 5.54 2.24 19.45
CA ALA A 441 6.59 2.30 20.46
C ALA A 441 7.33 3.65 20.41
N ALA A 442 7.64 4.14 19.23
CA ALA A 442 8.27 5.44 19.02
C ALA A 442 7.41 6.61 19.56
N ALA A 443 6.09 6.53 19.42
CA ALA A 443 5.18 7.54 19.96
C ALA A 443 5.24 7.61 21.50
N ILE A 444 5.38 6.48 22.16
CA ILE A 444 5.43 6.41 23.64
C ILE A 444 6.77 6.90 24.17
N HIS A 445 7.87 6.54 23.50
CA HIS A 445 9.22 6.81 23.98
C HIS A 445 9.82 8.13 23.47
N GLY A 446 9.21 8.80 22.47
CA GLY A 446 9.75 10.02 21.85
C GLY A 446 10.91 9.79 20.91
N LYS A 447 11.33 8.55 20.73
CA LYS A 447 12.43 8.09 19.89
C LYS A 447 12.21 6.64 19.47
N PHE A 448 12.98 6.15 18.53
CA PHE A 448 12.94 4.72 18.17
C PHE A 448 13.48 3.86 19.30
N VAL A 449 12.83 2.72 19.53
CA VAL A 449 13.22 1.71 20.50
C VAL A 449 13.11 0.32 19.88
N ASP A 450 13.87 -0.63 20.40
CA ASP A 450 13.78 -2.01 19.93
C ASP A 450 12.41 -2.61 20.31
N VAL A 451 11.51 -2.65 19.36
CA VAL A 451 10.14 -3.10 19.59
C VAL A 451 10.06 -4.55 20.08
N ARG A 452 11.07 -5.38 19.79
CA ARG A 452 11.17 -6.77 20.30
C ARG A 452 11.23 -6.83 21.82
N LYS A 453 11.68 -5.75 22.49
CA LYS A 453 11.75 -5.62 23.95
C LYS A 453 10.49 -5.02 24.55
N VAL A 454 9.59 -4.48 23.73
CA VAL A 454 8.35 -3.80 24.16
C VAL A 454 7.13 -4.69 23.93
N VAL A 455 7.14 -5.51 22.89
CA VAL A 455 6.09 -6.51 22.60
C VAL A 455 6.34 -7.71 23.51
N VAL A 456 5.51 -7.90 24.53
CA VAL A 456 5.56 -9.05 25.45
C VAL A 456 4.38 -9.97 25.19
#